data_da57c7e703eb09a6a33d6df92320a1ac
#
_entry.id   da57c7e703eb09a6a33d6df92320a1ac
#
_cell.length_a   1.000
_cell.length_b   1.000
_cell.length_c   1.000
_cell.angle_alpha   90.00
_cell.angle_beta   90.00
_cell.angle_gamma   90.00
#
_symmetry.space_group_name_H-M   'P 1'
#
loop_
_entity.id
_entity.type
_entity.pdbx_description
1 polymer ?
#
loop_
_entity_poly.entity_id
_entity_poly.type
_entity_poly.pdbx_seq_one_letter_code
_entity_poly.pdbx_strand_id
1 'polypeptide(L)'
;MKTNDRALTDLMKAVKEGAAQLPDFQRGWVWDDGRIKALILSVIRNFPVGAAMFLSYGNESIHFKYKPIEGSPANPTQEPDELILDGQQRLTSLYNAMYSKKPVHTRTDKGKEIERYYYLDIEKALDPSADDEDIVVSIPSTKKVTSDFGRVVEKDLTTRENEFKLKMFPLNIILDSGEEQKWQNEYYAYHQYDPAVIQQFTEFFSKIILTAQKYAMPVILLEKETPKEAVCQVFENVNTGGVSLTVFELVTAIFAMDDFQLRKDWEERKANYFSGTLLDIVTATDFLTALTLLSSFMDGKTVSCKKKDVLGLSLTTYKKYADSLCEGFSIAEKLLKEERIFSSRDLPYSTQLIPLSAICTVLKESNKIYTTTVRNMVKQWYWCGVFGELYGSANETRYTNDMTQVTSWILTNGDTPKTVNDFFFNPTRLLSLQSRQSAAYKGIMAMILKNHARDFISGTEMDFSTYSDEKIDILQFAPASGRKCVSERPLCGAQRPPDFSHLTTTFAY
;
A
#
# COMPACT_ATOMS: atom_id res chain seq x y z
N MET A 1 -18.07 21.24 0.03
CA MET A 1 -17.13 20.80 -1.02
C MET A 1 -17.24 21.76 -2.18
N LYS A 2 -16.15 22.40 -2.55
CA LYS A 2 -16.07 23.36 -3.68
C LYS A 2 -15.06 22.85 -4.69
N THR A 3 -15.35 23.03 -5.97
CA THR A 3 -14.42 22.70 -7.06
C THR A 3 -14.08 24.01 -7.79
N ASN A 4 -12.81 24.37 -7.82
CA ASN A 4 -12.31 25.57 -8.48
C ASN A 4 -11.01 25.22 -9.18
N ASP A 5 -10.75 25.87 -10.29
CA ASP A 5 -9.44 25.84 -10.92
C ASP A 5 -8.51 26.82 -10.19
N ARG A 6 -7.31 26.37 -9.82
CA ARG A 6 -6.27 27.22 -9.21
C ARG A 6 -5.06 27.30 -10.13
N ALA A 7 -4.54 28.50 -10.33
CA ALA A 7 -3.31 28.67 -11.10
C ALA A 7 -2.16 27.89 -10.46
N LEU A 8 -1.36 27.23 -11.28
CA LEU A 8 -0.21 26.45 -10.80
C LEU A 8 0.79 27.36 -10.05
N THR A 9 0.98 28.59 -10.48
CA THR A 9 1.82 29.59 -9.81
C THR A 9 1.37 29.85 -8.37
N ASP A 10 0.05 29.97 -8.13
CA ASP A 10 -0.51 30.20 -6.80
C ASP A 10 -0.34 28.97 -5.90
N LEU A 11 -0.54 27.78 -6.46
CA LEU A 11 -0.32 26.53 -5.74
C LEU A 11 1.16 26.39 -5.32
N MET A 12 2.12 26.69 -6.22
CA MET A 12 3.55 26.62 -5.90
C MET A 12 3.95 27.67 -4.87
N LYS A 13 3.35 28.84 -4.92
CA LYS A 13 3.55 29.89 -3.92
C LYS A 13 3.02 29.45 -2.54
N ALA A 14 1.80 28.91 -2.46
CA ALA A 14 1.22 28.41 -1.24
C ALA A 14 2.08 27.28 -0.61
N VAL A 15 2.65 26.40 -1.44
CA VAL A 15 3.61 25.37 -1.00
C VAL A 15 4.90 25.98 -0.43
N LYS A 16 5.47 26.98 -1.12
CA LYS A 16 6.69 27.65 -0.67
C LYS A 16 6.50 28.37 0.67
N GLU A 17 5.36 29.05 0.83
CA GLU A 17 5.01 29.83 2.02
C GLU A 17 4.49 28.98 3.17
N GLY A 18 4.25 27.67 2.96
CA GLY A 18 3.74 26.79 3.97
C GLY A 18 2.22 26.91 4.23
N ALA A 19 1.51 27.67 3.38
CA ALA A 19 0.06 27.75 3.43
C ALA A 19 -0.62 26.43 2.99
N ALA A 20 0.03 25.69 2.08
CA ALA A 20 -0.38 24.35 1.66
C ALA A 20 0.69 23.32 2.10
N GLN A 21 0.31 22.41 2.99
CA GLN A 21 1.19 21.38 3.52
C GLN A 21 0.56 19.98 3.43
N LEU A 22 1.32 18.95 3.75
CA LEU A 22 0.87 17.56 3.77
C LEU A 22 0.43 17.15 5.18
N PRO A 23 -0.57 16.30 5.35
CA PRO A 23 -0.70 15.51 6.57
C PRO A 23 0.59 14.73 6.83
N ASP A 24 1.05 14.67 8.09
CA ASP A 24 2.35 14.07 8.46
C ASP A 24 2.43 12.57 8.15
N PHE A 25 1.29 11.87 8.19
CA PHE A 25 1.17 10.45 7.91
C PHE A 25 1.27 10.10 6.42
N GLN A 26 1.17 11.07 5.51
CA GLN A 26 1.36 10.79 4.10
C GLN A 26 2.79 10.32 3.82
N ARG A 27 2.89 9.29 2.97
CA ARG A 27 4.19 8.74 2.54
C ARG A 27 5.09 9.81 1.93
N GLY A 28 6.39 9.58 1.92
CA GLY A 28 7.35 10.41 1.21
C GLY A 28 7.10 10.46 -0.30
N TRP A 29 7.72 11.41 -0.95
CA TRP A 29 7.73 11.51 -2.39
C TRP A 29 8.57 10.39 -3.02
N VAL A 30 8.05 9.74 -4.06
CA VAL A 30 8.64 8.51 -4.62
C VAL A 30 8.67 8.46 -6.16
N TRP A 31 8.30 9.55 -6.83
CA TRP A 31 8.29 9.57 -8.29
C TRP A 31 9.69 9.51 -8.88
N ASP A 32 9.82 8.78 -9.99
CA ASP A 32 11.02 8.66 -10.79
C ASP A 32 11.15 9.80 -11.83
N ASP A 33 12.34 9.92 -12.40
CA ASP A 33 12.69 10.94 -13.39
C ASP A 33 11.75 10.93 -14.61
N GLY A 34 11.37 9.75 -15.09
CA GLY A 34 10.48 9.60 -16.25
C GLY A 34 9.07 10.15 -15.98
N ARG A 35 8.50 9.86 -14.79
CA ARG A 35 7.19 10.40 -14.40
C ARG A 35 7.19 11.90 -14.22
N ILE A 36 8.28 12.46 -13.70
CA ILE A 36 8.43 13.91 -13.57
C ILE A 36 8.46 14.56 -14.96
N LYS A 37 9.26 14.03 -15.91
CA LYS A 37 9.30 14.50 -17.29
C LYS A 37 7.92 14.48 -17.96
N ALA A 38 7.20 13.37 -17.86
CA ALA A 38 5.86 13.22 -18.43
C ALA A 38 4.85 14.22 -17.83
N LEU A 39 4.95 14.50 -16.52
CA LEU A 39 4.11 15.50 -15.86
C LEU A 39 4.42 16.91 -16.36
N ILE A 40 5.69 17.29 -16.45
CA ILE A 40 6.13 18.59 -16.99
C ILE A 40 5.62 18.75 -18.41
N LEU A 41 5.78 17.75 -19.24
CA LEU A 41 5.30 17.73 -20.61
C LEU A 41 3.79 17.97 -20.70
N SER A 42 3.01 17.33 -19.82
CA SER A 42 1.57 17.53 -19.76
C SER A 42 1.21 18.99 -19.43
N VAL A 43 1.92 19.60 -18.48
CA VAL A 43 1.69 21.03 -18.10
C VAL A 43 2.01 21.98 -19.25
N ILE A 44 3.18 21.84 -19.90
CA ILE A 44 3.57 22.74 -21.00
C ILE A 44 2.72 22.56 -22.27
N ARG A 45 2.03 21.41 -22.42
CA ARG A 45 1.07 21.14 -23.48
C ARG A 45 -0.39 21.40 -23.10
N ASN A 46 -0.62 21.93 -21.90
CA ASN A 46 -1.94 22.17 -21.35
C ASN A 46 -2.82 20.90 -21.29
N PHE A 47 -2.21 19.74 -21.07
CA PHE A 47 -2.96 18.50 -20.87
C PHE A 47 -3.40 18.35 -19.41
N PRO A 48 -4.55 17.72 -19.14
CA PRO A 48 -5.03 17.55 -17.78
C PRO A 48 -4.12 16.59 -16.99
N VAL A 49 -3.64 17.02 -15.84
CA VAL A 49 -2.81 16.20 -14.92
C VAL A 49 -3.62 15.61 -13.77
N GLY A 50 -4.95 15.72 -13.83
CA GLY A 50 -5.87 15.31 -12.78
C GLY A 50 -6.11 16.39 -11.72
N ALA A 51 -7.13 16.21 -10.89
CA ALA A 51 -7.46 17.14 -9.82
C ALA A 51 -6.55 16.95 -8.60
N ALA A 52 -6.26 18.04 -7.88
CA ALA A 52 -5.71 17.97 -6.53
C ALA A 52 -6.82 18.14 -5.50
N MET A 53 -6.65 17.53 -4.32
CA MET A 53 -7.65 17.63 -3.26
C MET A 53 -7.04 18.22 -2.01
N PHE A 54 -7.75 19.17 -1.42
CA PHE A 54 -7.34 19.90 -0.23
C PHE A 54 -8.41 19.80 0.87
N LEU A 55 -7.97 19.87 2.11
CA LEU A 55 -8.80 20.06 3.29
C LEU A 55 -8.42 21.37 3.95
N SER A 56 -9.40 22.24 4.20
CA SER A 56 -9.17 23.44 4.99
C SER A 56 -8.69 23.07 6.39
N TYR A 57 -7.58 23.65 6.84
CA TYR A 57 -7.02 23.40 8.16
C TYR A 57 -7.93 23.96 9.27
N GLY A 58 -7.90 23.31 10.46
CA GLY A 58 -8.76 23.69 11.57
C GLY A 58 -10.18 23.11 11.46
N ASN A 59 -10.37 21.95 10.84
CA ASN A 59 -11.59 21.18 10.88
C ASN A 59 -11.88 20.75 12.34
N GLU A 60 -13.13 20.95 12.83
CA GLU A 60 -13.50 20.67 14.22
C GLU A 60 -13.47 19.18 14.57
N SER A 61 -13.62 18.32 13.58
CA SER A 61 -13.69 16.86 13.75
C SER A 61 -12.39 16.13 13.47
N ILE A 62 -11.45 16.78 12.75
CA ILE A 62 -10.18 16.18 12.34
C ILE A 62 -9.04 17.22 12.39
N HIS A 63 -8.10 16.97 13.27
CA HIS A 63 -6.85 17.74 13.33
C HIS A 63 -5.71 16.82 12.90
N PHE A 64 -5.20 16.99 11.69
CA PHE A 64 -4.02 16.27 11.27
C PHE A 64 -2.77 17.07 11.65
N LYS A 65 -1.76 16.39 12.19
CA LYS A 65 -0.40 16.93 12.20
C LYS A 65 0.04 17.13 10.75
N TYR A 66 0.87 18.12 10.51
CA TYR A 66 1.27 18.53 9.16
C TYR A 66 2.78 18.54 9.00
N LYS A 67 3.21 18.47 7.77
CA LYS A 67 4.61 18.62 7.35
C LYS A 67 4.67 19.33 6.01
N PRO A 68 5.74 20.11 5.76
CA PRO A 68 5.96 20.72 4.45
C PRO A 68 6.06 19.66 3.33
N ILE A 69 5.75 20.08 2.10
CA ILE A 69 6.11 19.30 0.91
C ILE A 69 7.64 19.16 0.85
N GLU A 70 8.10 17.99 0.45
CA GLU A 70 9.51 17.67 0.30
C GLU A 70 10.20 18.64 -0.69
N GLY A 71 11.30 19.24 -0.24
CA GLY A 71 11.99 20.29 -0.98
C GLY A 71 11.50 21.72 -0.74
N SER A 72 10.36 21.93 -0.08
CA SER A 72 9.87 23.24 0.33
C SER A 72 10.71 23.84 1.47
N PRO A 73 11.00 25.15 1.47
CA PRO A 73 11.65 25.84 2.57
C PRO A 73 10.68 26.23 3.71
N ALA A 74 9.40 25.86 3.62
CA ALA A 74 8.38 26.20 4.60
C ALA A 74 8.78 25.73 6.00
N ASN A 75 8.45 26.54 7.02
CA ASN A 75 8.71 26.18 8.39
C ASN A 75 7.78 25.00 8.82
N PRO A 76 8.33 23.89 9.32
CA PRO A 76 7.52 22.73 9.76
C PRO A 76 6.55 23.04 10.90
N THR A 77 6.76 24.13 11.67
CA THR A 77 5.88 24.53 12.78
C THR A 77 4.84 25.57 12.40
N GLN A 78 4.86 26.04 11.16
CA GLN A 78 3.89 27.01 10.66
C GLN A 78 2.57 26.31 10.36
N GLU A 79 1.47 26.78 10.94
CA GLU A 79 0.14 26.26 10.62
C GLU A 79 -0.21 26.54 9.16
N PRO A 80 -0.65 25.53 8.41
CA PRO A 80 -1.11 25.70 7.05
C PRO A 80 -2.55 26.26 7.00
N ASP A 81 -2.92 26.83 5.87
CA ASP A 81 -4.31 27.15 5.58
C ASP A 81 -5.06 25.89 5.11
N GLU A 82 -4.36 25.01 4.40
CA GLU A 82 -4.91 23.83 3.76
C GLU A 82 -3.94 22.64 3.80
N LEU A 83 -4.51 21.45 3.91
CA LEU A 83 -3.78 20.18 3.82
C LEU A 83 -4.05 19.51 2.46
N ILE A 84 -3.01 19.09 1.80
CA ILE A 84 -3.07 18.37 0.52
C ILE A 84 -3.42 16.92 0.79
N LEU A 85 -4.64 16.50 0.46
CA LEU A 85 -5.12 15.14 0.66
C LEU A 85 -4.77 14.22 -0.51
N ASP A 86 -4.88 14.75 -1.74
CA ASP A 86 -4.44 14.06 -2.96
C ASP A 86 -3.71 15.02 -3.90
N GLY A 87 -2.91 14.43 -4.77
CA GLY A 87 -2.04 15.18 -5.68
C GLY A 87 -0.64 15.46 -5.12
N GLN A 88 -0.31 14.94 -3.93
CA GLN A 88 1.01 15.11 -3.29
C GLN A 88 2.16 14.89 -4.26
N GLN A 89 2.20 13.74 -4.94
CA GLN A 89 3.30 13.36 -5.82
C GLN A 89 3.46 14.36 -6.98
N ARG A 90 2.33 14.80 -7.55
CA ARG A 90 2.30 15.78 -8.65
C ARG A 90 2.74 17.15 -8.18
N LEU A 91 2.17 17.66 -7.09
CA LEU A 91 2.51 18.98 -6.56
C LEU A 91 3.97 19.05 -6.10
N THR A 92 4.48 17.97 -5.44
CA THR A 92 5.90 17.89 -5.05
C THR A 92 6.81 17.90 -6.26
N SER A 93 6.47 17.15 -7.33
CA SER A 93 7.26 17.10 -8.55
C SER A 93 7.28 18.46 -9.28
N LEU A 94 6.12 19.08 -9.43
CA LEU A 94 6.01 20.41 -10.06
C LEU A 94 6.73 21.49 -9.26
N TYR A 95 6.59 21.46 -7.93
CA TYR A 95 7.30 22.40 -7.06
C TYR A 95 8.82 22.28 -7.22
N ASN A 96 9.34 21.06 -7.10
CA ASN A 96 10.79 20.84 -7.17
C ASN A 96 11.35 21.09 -8.58
N ALA A 97 10.64 20.71 -9.64
CA ALA A 97 11.15 20.83 -11.00
C ALA A 97 10.95 22.22 -11.63
N MET A 98 9.83 22.91 -11.32
CA MET A 98 9.43 24.13 -12.01
C MET A 98 9.51 25.40 -11.16
N TYR A 99 9.73 25.29 -9.85
CA TYR A 99 9.71 26.43 -8.93
C TYR A 99 10.91 26.48 -7.97
N SER A 100 11.39 25.34 -7.47
CA SER A 100 12.56 25.27 -6.59
C SER A 100 13.85 25.55 -7.36
N LYS A 101 14.78 26.27 -6.72
CA LYS A 101 16.11 26.55 -7.30
C LYS A 101 17.11 25.42 -7.02
N LYS A 102 16.75 24.42 -6.22
CA LYS A 102 17.60 23.28 -5.85
C LYS A 102 17.45 22.13 -6.88
N PRO A 103 18.45 21.24 -6.98
CA PRO A 103 18.28 20.04 -7.78
C PRO A 103 17.17 19.16 -7.18
N VAL A 104 16.48 18.46 -8.05
CA VAL A 104 15.40 17.54 -7.68
C VAL A 104 16.00 16.20 -7.26
N HIS A 105 15.79 15.81 -6.02
CA HIS A 105 16.14 14.46 -5.55
C HIS A 105 15.08 13.49 -6.07
N THR A 106 15.43 12.58 -6.94
CA THR A 106 14.54 11.61 -7.55
C THR A 106 15.27 10.28 -7.76
N ARG A 107 14.71 9.38 -8.53
CA ARG A 107 15.30 8.09 -8.82
C ARG A 107 15.12 7.70 -10.29
N THR A 108 15.96 6.77 -10.73
CA THR A 108 15.77 6.12 -12.03
C THR A 108 14.58 5.14 -11.97
N ASP A 109 14.14 4.65 -13.12
CA ASP A 109 13.18 3.54 -13.27
C ASP A 109 13.56 2.28 -12.49
N LYS A 110 14.89 2.05 -12.32
CA LYS A 110 15.48 0.94 -11.54
C LYS A 110 15.62 1.23 -10.05
N GLY A 111 15.11 2.37 -9.56
CA GLY A 111 15.11 2.74 -8.15
C GLY A 111 16.42 3.33 -7.61
N LYS A 112 17.44 3.61 -8.47
CA LYS A 112 18.67 4.27 -8.04
C LYS A 112 18.39 5.77 -7.80
N GLU A 113 18.74 6.27 -6.63
CA GLU A 113 18.62 7.70 -6.28
C GLU A 113 19.56 8.55 -7.13
N ILE A 114 19.03 9.67 -7.60
CA ILE A 114 19.71 10.64 -8.46
C ILE A 114 19.23 12.06 -8.14
N GLU A 115 20.07 13.04 -8.49
CA GLU A 115 19.74 14.47 -8.43
C GLU A 115 19.70 15.04 -9.82
N ARG A 116 18.66 15.81 -10.16
CA ARG A 116 18.41 16.31 -11.49
C ARG A 116 18.02 17.78 -11.52
N TYR A 117 18.41 18.47 -12.61
CA TYR A 117 17.81 19.71 -13.09
C TYR A 117 17.06 19.43 -14.38
N TYR A 118 15.97 20.14 -14.60
CA TYR A 118 15.17 20.00 -15.82
C TYR A 118 15.29 21.24 -16.68
N TYR A 119 15.43 21.03 -17.97
CA TYR A 119 15.52 22.04 -19.00
C TYR A 119 14.53 21.77 -20.12
N LEU A 120 14.13 22.80 -20.83
CA LEU A 120 13.40 22.69 -22.09
C LEU A 120 14.35 22.99 -23.24
N ASP A 121 14.39 22.10 -24.22
CA ASP A 121 15.05 22.34 -25.50
C ASP A 121 14.14 23.22 -26.34
N ILE A 122 14.55 24.50 -26.60
CA ILE A 122 13.72 25.49 -27.28
C ILE A 122 13.39 25.04 -28.71
N GLU A 123 14.35 24.45 -29.41
CA GLU A 123 14.15 24.00 -30.80
C GLU A 123 13.19 22.84 -30.87
N LYS A 124 13.41 21.80 -30.04
CA LYS A 124 12.56 20.61 -29.99
C LYS A 124 11.16 20.92 -29.48
N ALA A 125 11.01 21.84 -28.54
CA ALA A 125 9.70 22.24 -28.03
C ALA A 125 8.83 22.94 -29.09
N LEU A 126 9.43 23.50 -30.12
CA LEU A 126 8.75 24.15 -31.27
C LEU A 126 8.58 23.21 -32.47
N ASP A 127 9.28 22.07 -32.52
CA ASP A 127 9.20 21.11 -33.61
C ASP A 127 8.04 20.11 -33.34
N PRO A 128 6.98 20.11 -34.17
CA PRO A 128 5.87 19.17 -34.02
C PRO A 128 6.26 17.70 -34.23
N SER A 129 7.42 17.43 -34.82
CA SER A 129 7.92 16.06 -35.07
C SER A 129 8.89 15.55 -34.02
N ALA A 130 9.26 16.39 -33.04
CA ALA A 130 10.17 16.00 -31.97
C ALA A 130 9.52 14.99 -31.02
N ASP A 131 10.30 14.02 -30.61
CA ASP A 131 9.87 13.05 -29.58
C ASP A 131 9.70 13.77 -28.23
N ASP A 132 8.65 13.42 -27.52
CA ASP A 132 8.30 13.98 -26.21
C ASP A 132 9.45 13.88 -25.19
N GLU A 133 10.21 12.80 -25.24
CA GLU A 133 11.35 12.54 -24.35
C GLU A 133 12.50 13.53 -24.54
N ASP A 134 12.57 14.15 -25.71
CA ASP A 134 13.62 15.07 -26.10
C ASP A 134 13.33 16.54 -25.72
N ILE A 135 12.05 16.88 -25.55
CA ILE A 135 11.62 18.24 -25.21
C ILE A 135 12.00 18.60 -23.78
N VAL A 136 11.75 17.70 -22.84
CA VAL A 136 12.09 17.87 -21.41
C VAL A 136 13.37 17.11 -21.13
N VAL A 137 14.45 17.84 -20.98
CA VAL A 137 15.80 17.29 -20.79
C VAL A 137 16.15 17.25 -19.30
N SER A 138 16.41 16.04 -18.78
CA SER A 138 16.86 15.80 -17.41
C SER A 138 18.39 15.79 -17.35
N ILE A 139 18.98 16.68 -16.56
CA ILE A 139 20.43 16.88 -16.45
C ILE A 139 20.88 16.56 -15.01
N PRO A 140 22.01 15.87 -14.81
CA PRO A 140 22.57 15.64 -13.46
C PRO A 140 22.78 16.95 -12.68
N SER A 141 22.80 16.85 -11.34
CA SER A 141 23.03 18.04 -10.45
C SER A 141 24.36 18.77 -10.73
N THR A 142 25.33 18.09 -11.33
CA THR A 142 26.57 18.70 -11.84
C THR A 142 26.36 19.64 -13.03
N LYS A 143 25.16 19.66 -13.60
CA LYS A 143 24.80 20.37 -14.85
C LYS A 143 25.65 19.95 -16.08
N LYS A 144 26.28 18.76 -16.03
CA LYS A 144 27.04 18.19 -17.15
C LYS A 144 26.51 16.81 -17.50
N VAL A 145 26.37 16.55 -18.78
CA VAL A 145 26.13 15.22 -19.33
C VAL A 145 27.44 14.73 -19.91
N THR A 146 27.88 13.57 -19.45
CA THR A 146 29.14 12.97 -19.88
C THR A 146 28.92 11.55 -20.39
N SER A 147 29.68 11.15 -21.39
CA SER A 147 29.80 9.78 -21.89
C SER A 147 31.23 9.26 -21.75
N ASP A 148 31.46 8.03 -22.18
CA ASP A 148 32.76 7.36 -22.12
C ASP A 148 33.43 7.45 -20.73
N PHE A 149 32.71 7.00 -19.69
CA PHE A 149 33.17 7.05 -18.29
C PHE A 149 33.60 8.46 -17.80
N GLY A 150 32.91 9.49 -18.31
CA GLY A 150 33.16 10.88 -17.89
C GLY A 150 34.25 11.61 -18.70
N ARG A 151 34.81 10.97 -19.72
CA ARG A 151 35.88 11.54 -20.55
C ARG A 151 35.38 12.53 -21.59
N VAL A 152 34.18 12.33 -22.10
CA VAL A 152 33.55 13.21 -23.10
C VAL A 152 32.42 13.98 -22.46
N VAL A 153 32.46 15.31 -22.55
CA VAL A 153 31.36 16.18 -22.12
C VAL A 153 30.46 16.41 -23.32
N GLU A 154 29.26 15.83 -23.29
CA GLU A 154 28.25 15.98 -24.35
C GLU A 154 27.47 17.28 -24.22
N LYS A 155 27.06 17.62 -22.97
CA LYS A 155 26.37 18.88 -22.66
C LYS A 155 26.94 19.45 -21.37
N ASP A 156 27.21 20.76 -21.38
CA ASP A 156 27.63 21.52 -20.20
C ASP A 156 26.68 22.71 -20.04
N LEU A 157 25.86 22.71 -18.98
CA LEU A 157 24.89 23.75 -18.64
C LEU A 157 25.26 24.48 -17.34
N THR A 158 26.56 24.45 -16.97
CA THR A 158 27.03 25.09 -15.74
C THR A 158 26.99 26.60 -15.75
N THR A 159 26.96 27.21 -16.92
CA THR A 159 26.90 28.67 -17.09
C THR A 159 25.69 29.07 -17.92
N ARG A 160 25.21 30.29 -17.71
CA ARG A 160 24.14 30.92 -18.53
C ARG A 160 24.50 30.97 -20.02
N GLU A 161 25.75 31.30 -20.35
CA GLU A 161 26.21 31.35 -21.74
C GLU A 161 26.07 29.99 -22.43
N ASN A 162 26.34 28.89 -21.70
CA ASN A 162 26.18 27.55 -22.22
C ASN A 162 24.68 27.19 -22.38
N GLU A 163 23.80 27.63 -21.47
CA GLU A 163 22.35 27.51 -21.63
C GLU A 163 21.89 28.18 -22.90
N PHE A 164 22.37 29.40 -23.16
CA PHE A 164 22.04 30.20 -24.36
C PHE A 164 22.57 29.55 -25.64
N LYS A 165 23.84 29.15 -25.65
CA LYS A 165 24.48 28.46 -26.78
C LYS A 165 23.76 27.19 -27.18
N LEU A 166 23.31 26.40 -26.20
CA LEU A 166 22.63 25.11 -26.41
C LEU A 166 21.12 25.27 -26.51
N LYS A 167 20.59 26.51 -26.44
CA LYS A 167 19.15 26.84 -26.46
C LYS A 167 18.36 26.04 -25.41
N MET A 168 18.94 25.86 -24.21
CA MET A 168 18.35 25.13 -23.11
C MET A 168 17.76 26.08 -22.08
N PHE A 169 16.42 26.15 -22.02
CA PHE A 169 15.71 26.99 -21.06
C PHE A 169 15.56 26.25 -19.70
N PRO A 170 16.06 26.84 -18.58
CA PRO A 170 15.97 26.19 -17.27
C PRO A 170 14.53 26.20 -16.73
N LEU A 171 13.99 25.04 -16.45
CA LEU A 171 12.58 24.88 -16.08
C LEU A 171 12.23 25.52 -14.73
N ASN A 172 13.18 25.60 -13.81
CA ASN A 172 12.99 26.12 -12.46
C ASN A 172 12.77 27.65 -12.38
N ILE A 173 12.76 28.34 -13.53
CA ILE A 173 12.40 29.77 -13.62
C ILE A 173 11.08 29.97 -14.37
N ILE A 174 10.49 28.94 -14.95
CA ILE A 174 9.34 29.09 -15.87
C ILE A 174 8.11 29.74 -15.21
N LEU A 175 7.92 29.50 -13.88
CA LEU A 175 6.83 30.09 -13.11
C LEU A 175 7.21 31.38 -12.36
N ASP A 176 8.43 31.86 -12.54
CA ASP A 176 8.95 33.09 -11.95
C ASP A 176 9.16 34.14 -13.09
N SER A 177 8.16 34.96 -13.33
CA SER A 177 8.18 35.91 -14.45
C SER A 177 9.34 36.89 -14.38
N GLY A 178 9.86 37.22 -13.20
CA GLY A 178 11.02 38.10 -13.04
C GLY A 178 12.32 37.44 -13.49
N GLU A 179 12.58 36.24 -13.07
CA GLU A 179 13.77 35.45 -13.45
C GLU A 179 13.68 35.00 -14.92
N GLU A 180 12.49 34.65 -15.39
CA GLU A 180 12.24 34.31 -16.79
C GLU A 180 12.56 35.51 -17.71
N GLN A 181 12.02 36.70 -17.41
CA GLN A 181 12.27 37.91 -18.20
C GLN A 181 13.77 38.29 -18.19
N LYS A 182 14.44 38.13 -17.05
CA LYS A 182 15.88 38.35 -16.94
C LYS A 182 16.65 37.41 -17.87
N TRP A 183 16.31 36.11 -17.83
CA TRP A 183 16.92 35.09 -18.69
C TRP A 183 16.69 35.41 -20.17
N GLN A 184 15.49 35.84 -20.56
CA GLN A 184 15.14 36.22 -21.91
C GLN A 184 16.00 37.40 -22.41
N ASN A 185 16.14 38.45 -21.59
CA ASN A 185 16.94 39.62 -21.95
C ASN A 185 18.42 39.25 -22.14
N GLU A 186 18.97 38.42 -21.24
CA GLU A 186 20.35 37.95 -21.35
C GLU A 186 20.54 37.06 -22.60
N TYR A 187 19.54 36.18 -22.92
CA TYR A 187 19.52 35.36 -24.12
C TYR A 187 19.55 36.18 -25.42
N TYR A 188 18.72 37.20 -25.48
CA TYR A 188 18.73 38.11 -26.64
C TYR A 188 20.07 38.88 -26.78
N ALA A 189 20.61 39.37 -25.70
CA ALA A 189 21.91 40.05 -25.70
C ALA A 189 23.05 39.14 -26.15
N TYR A 190 23.07 37.86 -25.66
CA TYR A 190 24.04 36.85 -26.07
C TYR A 190 24.02 36.58 -27.58
N HIS A 191 22.83 36.50 -28.16
CA HIS A 191 22.65 36.34 -29.61
C HIS A 191 22.64 37.65 -30.40
N GLN A 192 23.17 38.73 -29.82
CA GLN A 192 23.31 40.05 -30.48
C GLN A 192 22.00 40.58 -31.06
N TYR A 193 20.87 40.22 -30.44
CA TYR A 193 19.51 40.60 -30.86
C TYR A 193 19.15 40.16 -32.29
N ASP A 194 19.65 38.99 -32.71
CA ASP A 194 19.31 38.40 -34.01
C ASP A 194 17.77 38.26 -34.12
N PRO A 195 17.15 38.83 -35.17
CA PRO A 195 15.71 38.78 -35.37
C PRO A 195 15.15 37.36 -35.45
N ALA A 196 15.88 36.40 -36.00
CA ALA A 196 15.44 35.00 -36.09
C ALA A 196 15.39 34.35 -34.72
N VAL A 197 16.36 34.62 -33.84
CA VAL A 197 16.41 34.13 -32.47
C VAL A 197 15.29 34.77 -31.63
N ILE A 198 15.06 36.08 -31.80
CA ILE A 198 13.95 36.77 -31.11
C ILE A 198 12.61 36.18 -31.53
N GLN A 199 12.39 35.94 -32.81
CA GLN A 199 11.16 35.35 -33.32
C GLN A 199 10.97 33.91 -32.75
N GLN A 200 12.01 33.08 -32.79
CA GLN A 200 11.98 31.72 -32.24
C GLN A 200 11.64 31.74 -30.77
N PHE A 201 12.29 32.56 -29.96
CA PHE A 201 12.02 32.62 -28.52
C PHE A 201 10.62 33.21 -28.23
N THR A 202 10.15 34.18 -29.00
CA THR A 202 8.79 34.75 -28.87
C THR A 202 7.74 33.67 -29.13
N GLU A 203 7.96 32.79 -30.09
CA GLU A 203 7.09 31.64 -30.35
C GLU A 203 7.14 30.61 -29.20
N PHE A 204 8.34 30.30 -28.72
CA PHE A 204 8.54 29.44 -27.56
C PHE A 204 7.86 30.00 -26.30
N PHE A 205 8.05 31.30 -26.03
CA PHE A 205 7.39 32.00 -24.93
C PHE A 205 5.87 31.86 -25.01
N SER A 206 5.29 32.18 -26.17
CA SER A 206 3.83 32.18 -26.32
C SER A 206 3.20 30.78 -26.25
N LYS A 207 3.87 29.77 -26.82
CA LYS A 207 3.33 28.40 -26.89
C LYS A 207 3.62 27.58 -25.63
N ILE A 208 4.76 27.80 -24.99
CA ILE A 208 5.26 26.92 -23.91
C ILE A 208 5.25 27.65 -22.55
N ILE A 209 6.00 28.75 -22.42
CA ILE A 209 6.16 29.44 -21.14
C ILE A 209 4.82 30.02 -20.66
N LEU A 210 4.13 30.77 -21.52
CA LEU A 210 2.84 31.36 -21.17
C LEU A 210 1.78 30.32 -20.90
N THR A 211 1.82 29.16 -21.57
CA THR A 211 0.94 28.03 -21.31
C THR A 211 1.19 27.44 -19.92
N ALA A 212 2.44 27.24 -19.54
CA ALA A 212 2.79 26.75 -18.19
C ALA A 212 2.42 27.78 -17.10
N GLN A 213 2.65 29.07 -17.33
CA GLN A 213 2.30 30.13 -16.36
C GLN A 213 0.80 30.30 -16.17
N LYS A 214 0.00 30.08 -17.21
CA LYS A 214 -1.47 30.13 -17.17
C LYS A 214 -2.10 28.77 -16.81
N TYR A 215 -1.30 27.74 -16.65
CA TYR A 215 -1.83 26.42 -16.34
C TYR A 215 -2.61 26.45 -15.02
N ALA A 216 -3.83 25.97 -15.07
CA ALA A 216 -4.69 25.85 -13.91
C ALA A 216 -5.01 24.38 -13.63
N MET A 217 -4.87 23.98 -12.38
CA MET A 217 -5.18 22.64 -11.92
C MET A 217 -6.54 22.64 -11.25
N PRO A 218 -7.45 21.71 -11.59
CA PRO A 218 -8.68 21.50 -10.85
C PRO A 218 -8.39 21.15 -9.40
N VAL A 219 -8.99 21.88 -8.46
CA VAL A 219 -8.85 21.68 -7.03
C VAL A 219 -10.20 21.41 -6.41
N ILE A 220 -10.27 20.31 -5.65
CA ILE A 220 -11.42 19.96 -4.84
C ILE A 220 -11.10 20.34 -3.40
N LEU A 221 -11.83 21.31 -2.83
CA LEU A 221 -11.64 21.76 -1.46
C LEU A 221 -12.73 21.18 -0.56
N LEU A 222 -12.29 20.45 0.47
CA LEU A 222 -13.11 20.05 1.61
C LEU A 222 -13.04 21.15 2.66
N GLU A 223 -14.21 21.71 3.01
CA GLU A 223 -14.30 22.80 3.96
C GLU A 223 -14.16 22.31 5.42
N LYS A 224 -13.96 23.23 6.35
CA LYS A 224 -13.74 22.94 7.79
C LYS A 224 -14.87 22.12 8.41
N GLU A 225 -16.09 22.31 7.92
CA GLU A 225 -17.32 21.65 8.43
C GLU A 225 -17.54 20.25 7.84
N THR A 226 -16.64 19.77 6.97
CA THR A 226 -16.78 18.45 6.35
C THR A 226 -16.67 17.36 7.42
N PRO A 227 -17.70 16.48 7.56
CA PRO A 227 -17.67 15.41 8.55
C PRO A 227 -16.48 14.47 8.38
N LYS A 228 -15.96 13.94 9.48
CA LYS A 228 -14.82 13.02 9.53
C LYS A 228 -14.99 11.83 8.57
N GLU A 229 -16.17 11.22 8.55
CA GLU A 229 -16.49 10.09 7.70
C GLU A 229 -16.38 10.44 6.22
N ALA A 230 -16.82 11.63 5.82
CA ALA A 230 -16.72 12.10 4.44
C ALA A 230 -15.26 12.37 4.04
N VAL A 231 -14.45 12.96 4.93
CA VAL A 231 -13.00 13.15 4.68
C VAL A 231 -12.32 11.80 4.51
N CYS A 232 -12.60 10.83 5.37
CA CYS A 232 -12.07 9.48 5.28
C CYS A 232 -12.48 8.76 3.98
N GLN A 233 -13.77 8.86 3.60
CA GLN A 233 -14.29 8.25 2.37
C GLN A 233 -13.65 8.85 1.11
N VAL A 234 -13.36 10.14 1.16
CA VAL A 234 -12.66 10.84 0.08
C VAL A 234 -11.24 10.33 -0.07
N PHE A 235 -10.49 10.18 1.03
CA PHE A 235 -9.15 9.59 1.00
C PHE A 235 -9.11 8.21 0.36
N GLU A 236 -10.16 7.43 0.54
CA GLU A 236 -10.28 6.08 -0.03
C GLU A 236 -10.53 6.08 -1.52
N ASN A 237 -11.43 6.95 -1.98
CA ASN A 237 -11.91 6.95 -3.36
C ASN A 237 -10.93 7.61 -4.33
N VAL A 238 -10.08 8.52 -3.85
CA VAL A 238 -9.24 9.36 -4.71
C VAL A 238 -7.90 8.71 -5.04
N ASN A 239 -7.42 7.79 -4.22
CA ASN A 239 -6.13 7.11 -4.43
C ASN A 239 -6.16 5.97 -5.48
N THR A 240 -6.91 6.12 -6.58
CA THR A 240 -7.03 5.09 -7.64
C THR A 240 -5.77 4.88 -8.47
N GLY A 241 -4.75 5.72 -8.34
CA GLY A 241 -3.47 5.60 -9.07
C GLY A 241 -2.21 5.47 -8.19
N GLY A 242 -2.37 5.38 -6.86
CA GLY A 242 -1.28 5.27 -5.89
C GLY A 242 -1.53 4.17 -4.85
N VAL A 243 -0.66 4.05 -3.85
CA VAL A 243 -0.94 3.20 -2.68
C VAL A 243 -2.13 3.82 -1.93
N SER A 244 -3.28 3.12 -1.92
CA SER A 244 -4.47 3.59 -1.21
C SER A 244 -4.13 3.79 0.26
N LEU A 245 -4.55 4.92 0.84
CA LEU A 245 -4.47 5.13 2.27
C LEU A 245 -5.34 4.06 2.96
N THR A 246 -4.69 3.26 3.78
CA THR A 246 -5.40 2.22 4.53
C THR A 246 -6.15 2.84 5.71
N VAL A 247 -7.13 2.12 6.23
CA VAL A 247 -7.83 2.53 7.47
C VAL A 247 -6.84 2.76 8.61
N PHE A 248 -5.76 1.99 8.64
CA PHE A 248 -4.70 2.11 9.66
C PHE A 248 -4.02 3.48 9.63
N GLU A 249 -3.69 4.01 8.44
CA GLU A 249 -3.08 5.33 8.33
C GLU A 249 -4.00 6.45 8.80
N LEU A 250 -5.29 6.32 8.52
CA LEU A 250 -6.28 7.30 9.00
C LEU A 250 -6.44 7.24 10.52
N VAL A 251 -6.52 6.05 11.12
CA VAL A 251 -6.55 5.91 12.60
C VAL A 251 -5.23 6.38 13.22
N THR A 252 -4.10 6.14 12.56
CA THR A 252 -2.79 6.66 13.00
C THR A 252 -2.81 8.18 13.10
N ALA A 253 -3.36 8.85 12.10
CA ALA A 253 -3.49 10.31 12.09
C ALA A 253 -4.44 10.81 13.21
N ILE A 254 -5.54 10.10 13.44
CA ILE A 254 -6.48 10.44 14.50
C ILE A 254 -5.80 10.32 15.87
N PHE A 255 -5.08 9.25 16.15
CA PHE A 255 -4.41 9.03 17.43
C PHE A 255 -3.20 9.95 17.65
N ALA A 256 -2.59 10.43 16.57
CA ALA A 256 -1.51 11.39 16.65
C ALA A 256 -1.94 12.74 17.26
N MET A 257 -3.24 13.06 17.25
CA MET A 257 -3.79 14.24 17.95
C MET A 257 -3.64 14.14 19.47
N ASP A 258 -3.74 12.93 20.01
CA ASP A 258 -3.55 12.61 21.43
C ASP A 258 -2.09 12.24 21.74
N ASP A 259 -1.13 12.68 20.91
CA ASP A 259 0.30 12.38 20.99
C ASP A 259 0.65 10.88 21.02
N PHE A 260 -0.24 10.02 20.50
CA PHE A 260 -0.03 8.59 20.43
C PHE A 260 0.50 8.15 19.07
N GLN A 261 1.62 7.43 19.07
CA GLN A 261 2.29 6.94 17.87
C GLN A 261 1.82 5.51 17.54
N LEU A 262 0.62 5.37 16.96
CA LEU A 262 0.02 4.07 16.66
C LEU A 262 0.91 3.19 15.78
N ARG A 263 1.63 3.76 14.82
CA ARG A 263 2.55 3.00 13.95
C ARG A 263 3.67 2.34 14.75
N LYS A 264 4.29 3.09 15.67
CA LYS A 264 5.35 2.58 16.54
C LYS A 264 4.81 1.50 17.48
N ASP A 265 3.66 1.73 18.10
CA ASP A 265 3.01 0.73 18.96
C ASP A 265 2.67 -0.55 18.21
N TRP A 266 2.17 -0.44 16.96
CA TRP A 266 1.95 -1.60 16.11
C TRP A 266 3.23 -2.36 15.76
N GLU A 267 4.31 -1.65 15.39
CA GLU A 267 5.61 -2.26 15.09
C GLU A 267 6.17 -3.04 16.29
N GLU A 268 6.05 -2.48 17.49
CA GLU A 268 6.45 -3.14 18.75
C GLU A 268 5.58 -4.40 19.00
N ARG A 269 4.26 -4.30 18.83
CA ARG A 269 3.35 -5.46 18.96
C ARG A 269 3.66 -6.51 17.91
N LYS A 270 3.85 -6.10 16.67
CA LYS A 270 4.19 -7.01 15.57
C LYS A 270 5.47 -7.77 15.87
N ALA A 271 6.50 -7.10 16.35
CA ALA A 271 7.76 -7.73 16.73
C ALA A 271 7.59 -8.74 17.87
N ASN A 272 6.77 -8.42 18.87
CA ASN A 272 6.63 -9.23 20.08
C ASN A 272 5.68 -10.42 19.94
N TYR A 273 4.63 -10.32 19.12
CA TYR A 273 3.54 -11.31 19.08
C TYR A 273 3.32 -11.97 17.73
N PHE A 274 3.74 -11.35 16.63
CA PHE A 274 3.35 -11.78 15.27
C PHE A 274 4.54 -12.23 14.42
N SER A 275 5.67 -11.52 14.50
CA SER A 275 6.83 -11.77 13.64
C SER A 275 7.44 -13.16 13.87
N GLY A 276 7.76 -13.85 12.77
CA GLY A 276 8.34 -15.20 12.82
C GLY A 276 7.34 -16.30 13.20
N THR A 277 6.05 -16.00 13.23
CA THR A 277 4.97 -16.95 13.56
C THR A 277 4.00 -17.08 12.39
N LEU A 278 3.00 -17.98 12.51
CA LEU A 278 1.93 -18.06 11.51
C LEU A 278 1.08 -16.79 11.43
N LEU A 279 1.18 -15.92 12.44
CA LEU A 279 0.49 -14.63 12.52
C LEU A 279 1.20 -13.49 11.77
N ASP A 280 2.37 -13.71 11.21
CA ASP A 280 3.13 -12.66 10.50
C ASP A 280 2.37 -12.03 9.30
N ILE A 281 1.39 -12.76 8.79
CA ILE A 281 0.47 -12.32 7.73
C ILE A 281 -0.54 -11.25 8.20
N VAL A 282 -0.75 -11.10 9.51
CA VAL A 282 -1.71 -10.15 10.07
C VAL A 282 -1.22 -8.73 9.82
N THR A 283 -2.05 -7.94 9.15
CA THR A 283 -1.77 -6.54 8.90
C THR A 283 -2.24 -5.64 10.04
N ALA A 284 -1.74 -4.42 10.11
CA ALA A 284 -2.21 -3.42 11.06
C ALA A 284 -3.72 -3.15 10.94
N THR A 285 -4.25 -3.20 9.71
CA THR A 285 -5.69 -3.04 9.45
C THR A 285 -6.48 -4.24 9.99
N ASP A 286 -6.00 -5.47 9.83
CA ASP A 286 -6.65 -6.66 10.40
C ASP A 286 -6.69 -6.58 11.92
N PHE A 287 -5.61 -6.12 12.55
CA PHE A 287 -5.56 -5.92 13.99
C PHE A 287 -6.59 -4.90 14.48
N LEU A 288 -6.69 -3.74 13.84
CA LEU A 288 -7.71 -2.73 14.17
C LEU A 288 -9.14 -3.24 13.93
N THR A 289 -9.34 -4.03 12.89
CA THR A 289 -10.63 -4.65 12.58
C THR A 289 -11.03 -5.64 13.68
N ALA A 290 -10.10 -6.50 14.10
CA ALA A 290 -10.31 -7.45 15.20
C ALA A 290 -10.56 -6.72 16.54
N LEU A 291 -9.84 -5.62 16.79
CA LEU A 291 -10.00 -4.81 17.99
C LEU A 291 -11.36 -4.11 18.02
N THR A 292 -11.82 -3.60 16.88
CA THR A 292 -13.15 -2.97 16.77
C THR A 292 -14.25 -4.00 16.98
N LEU A 293 -14.12 -5.20 16.41
CA LEU A 293 -15.03 -6.31 16.61
C LEU A 293 -15.09 -6.71 18.09
N LEU A 294 -13.94 -6.89 18.73
CA LEU A 294 -13.82 -7.24 20.15
C LEU A 294 -14.44 -6.15 21.03
N SER A 295 -14.04 -4.89 20.84
CA SER A 295 -14.47 -3.79 21.70
C SER A 295 -15.97 -3.53 21.61
N SER A 296 -16.55 -3.61 20.41
CA SER A 296 -18.01 -3.44 20.25
C SER A 296 -18.78 -4.53 21.00
N PHE A 297 -18.28 -5.77 20.99
CA PHE A 297 -18.87 -6.87 21.75
C PHE A 297 -18.71 -6.69 23.27
N MET A 298 -17.48 -6.42 23.74
CA MET A 298 -17.15 -6.29 25.16
C MET A 298 -17.82 -5.08 25.83
N ASP A 299 -18.03 -4.00 25.09
CA ASP A 299 -18.72 -2.80 25.58
C ASP A 299 -20.26 -2.91 25.48
N GLY A 300 -20.82 -4.06 25.06
CA GLY A 300 -22.26 -4.28 24.92
C GLY A 300 -22.94 -3.43 23.83
N LYS A 301 -22.16 -2.97 22.86
CA LYS A 301 -22.67 -2.20 21.70
C LYS A 301 -23.14 -3.14 20.60
N THR A 302 -23.78 -2.58 19.57
CA THR A 302 -24.02 -3.36 18.33
C THR A 302 -22.69 -3.82 17.76
N VAL A 303 -22.48 -5.14 17.69
CA VAL A 303 -21.22 -5.72 17.19
C VAL A 303 -21.04 -5.33 15.74
N SER A 304 -19.91 -4.71 15.42
CA SER A 304 -19.55 -4.28 14.07
C SER A 304 -18.04 -4.11 13.94
N CYS A 305 -17.57 -4.32 12.73
CA CYS A 305 -16.18 -4.06 12.34
C CYS A 305 -16.11 -3.43 10.95
N LYS A 306 -17.20 -2.78 10.54
CA LYS A 306 -17.22 -2.04 9.29
C LYS A 306 -16.18 -0.93 9.33
N LYS A 307 -15.69 -0.55 8.18
CA LYS A 307 -14.68 0.48 8.02
C LYS A 307 -14.97 1.77 8.80
N LYS A 308 -16.22 2.24 8.77
CA LYS A 308 -16.65 3.42 9.56
C LYS A 308 -16.47 3.22 11.07
N ASP A 309 -16.67 2.01 11.56
CA ASP A 309 -16.59 1.70 12.98
C ASP A 309 -15.12 1.60 13.42
N VAL A 310 -14.26 1.07 12.55
CA VAL A 310 -12.79 1.10 12.75
C VAL A 310 -12.28 2.54 12.80
N LEU A 311 -12.75 3.41 11.91
CA LEU A 311 -12.41 4.84 11.93
C LEU A 311 -12.98 5.57 13.16
N GLY A 312 -14.08 5.08 13.73
CA GLY A 312 -14.68 5.55 14.98
C GLY A 312 -13.99 5.08 16.26
N LEU A 313 -12.95 4.21 16.15
CA LEU A 313 -12.22 3.70 17.31
C LEU A 313 -11.56 4.83 18.08
N SER A 314 -11.78 4.90 19.41
CA SER A 314 -11.10 5.87 20.27
C SER A 314 -9.78 5.33 20.77
N LEU A 315 -8.81 6.23 21.05
CA LEU A 315 -7.53 5.86 21.65
C LEU A 315 -7.71 5.16 23.00
N THR A 316 -8.71 5.58 23.79
CA THR A 316 -9.03 4.95 25.07
C THR A 316 -9.47 3.49 24.89
N THR A 317 -10.34 3.22 23.90
CA THR A 317 -10.78 1.86 23.54
C THR A 317 -9.62 1.02 23.03
N TYR A 318 -8.77 1.59 22.16
CA TYR A 318 -7.56 0.93 21.67
C TYR A 318 -6.68 0.48 22.83
N LYS A 319 -6.29 1.40 23.71
CA LYS A 319 -5.42 1.09 24.87
C LYS A 319 -6.04 0.07 25.83
N LYS A 320 -7.37 0.07 25.96
CA LYS A 320 -8.09 -0.88 26.84
C LYS A 320 -7.99 -2.33 26.35
N TYR A 321 -8.04 -2.56 25.04
CA TYR A 321 -8.20 -3.91 24.49
C TYR A 321 -7.01 -4.42 23.68
N ALA A 322 -6.04 -3.59 23.32
CA ALA A 322 -4.96 -4.00 22.42
C ALA A 322 -4.09 -5.14 22.99
N ASP A 323 -3.76 -5.09 24.29
CA ASP A 323 -2.93 -6.11 24.92
C ASP A 323 -3.67 -7.45 25.02
N SER A 324 -4.92 -7.44 25.49
CA SER A 324 -5.73 -8.66 25.59
C SER A 324 -6.00 -9.28 24.21
N LEU A 325 -6.12 -8.47 23.16
CA LEU A 325 -6.26 -8.97 21.80
C LEU A 325 -4.97 -9.63 21.29
N CYS A 326 -3.79 -9.09 21.59
CA CYS A 326 -2.51 -9.75 21.27
C CYS A 326 -2.43 -11.15 21.89
N GLU A 327 -2.88 -11.29 23.15
CA GLU A 327 -2.95 -12.60 23.81
C GLU A 327 -4.01 -13.51 23.14
N GLY A 328 -5.13 -12.95 22.68
CA GLY A 328 -6.14 -13.67 21.89
C GLY A 328 -5.58 -14.23 20.59
N PHE A 329 -4.76 -13.45 19.87
CA PHE A 329 -4.03 -13.92 18.70
C PHE A 329 -3.06 -15.05 19.04
N SER A 330 -2.32 -14.92 20.13
CA SER A 330 -1.39 -15.98 20.60
C SER A 330 -2.12 -17.28 20.97
N ILE A 331 -3.34 -17.20 21.52
CA ILE A 331 -4.18 -18.37 21.79
C ILE A 331 -4.68 -18.98 20.47
N ALA A 332 -5.13 -18.15 19.53
CA ALA A 332 -5.54 -18.60 18.20
C ALA A 332 -4.41 -19.34 17.48
N GLU A 333 -3.19 -18.83 17.55
CA GLU A 333 -2.00 -19.50 17.02
C GLU A 333 -1.80 -20.89 17.62
N LYS A 334 -1.87 -21.01 18.94
CA LYS A 334 -1.72 -22.30 19.62
C LYS A 334 -2.79 -23.30 19.18
N LEU A 335 -4.06 -22.87 19.07
CA LEU A 335 -5.14 -23.69 18.56
C LEU A 335 -4.90 -24.17 17.13
N LEU A 336 -4.39 -23.29 16.26
CA LEU A 336 -4.09 -23.62 14.87
C LEU A 336 -2.89 -24.56 14.74
N LYS A 337 -1.86 -24.42 15.57
CA LYS A 337 -0.73 -25.37 15.63
C LYS A 337 -1.17 -26.76 16.06
N GLU A 338 -2.14 -26.87 16.99
CA GLU A 338 -2.76 -28.17 17.34
C GLU A 338 -3.50 -28.79 16.14
N GLU A 339 -4.05 -27.95 15.28
CA GLU A 339 -4.69 -28.37 14.02
C GLU A 339 -3.70 -28.55 12.87
N ARG A 340 -2.38 -28.58 13.14
CA ARG A 340 -1.29 -28.79 12.18
C ARG A 340 -1.14 -27.65 11.16
N ILE A 341 -1.49 -26.43 11.53
CA ILE A 341 -1.24 -25.22 10.75
C ILE A 341 -0.07 -24.49 11.41
N PHE A 342 1.12 -24.55 10.83
CA PHE A 342 2.36 -24.06 11.43
C PHE A 342 2.87 -22.74 10.86
N SER A 343 2.55 -22.46 9.60
CA SER A 343 3.00 -21.25 8.90
C SER A 343 1.84 -20.48 8.27
N SER A 344 2.07 -19.21 7.95
CA SER A 344 1.11 -18.38 7.22
C SER A 344 0.77 -18.94 5.83
N ARG A 345 1.66 -19.75 5.25
CA ARG A 345 1.44 -20.41 3.95
C ARG A 345 0.42 -21.54 4.05
N ASP A 346 0.37 -22.21 5.18
CA ASP A 346 -0.54 -23.34 5.44
C ASP A 346 -1.92 -22.87 5.88
N LEU A 347 -2.03 -21.60 6.26
CA LEU A 347 -3.29 -21.03 6.76
C LEU A 347 -4.34 -20.98 5.64
N PRO A 348 -5.51 -21.64 5.81
CA PRO A 348 -6.59 -21.65 4.81
C PRO A 348 -7.10 -20.25 4.50
N TYR A 349 -7.51 -19.50 5.52
CA TYR A 349 -7.98 -18.12 5.43
C TYR A 349 -7.31 -17.24 6.47
N SER A 350 -6.48 -16.29 6.05
CA SER A 350 -5.91 -15.28 6.95
C SER A 350 -7.01 -14.40 7.55
N THR A 351 -8.07 -14.15 6.80
CA THR A 351 -9.22 -13.34 7.22
C THR A 351 -9.98 -13.96 8.41
N GLN A 352 -9.96 -15.28 8.58
CA GLN A 352 -10.60 -15.94 9.71
C GLN A 352 -9.86 -15.74 11.04
N LEU A 353 -8.59 -15.30 11.00
CA LEU A 353 -7.85 -14.92 12.21
C LEU A 353 -8.52 -13.76 12.95
N ILE A 354 -9.18 -12.85 12.25
CA ILE A 354 -9.84 -11.67 12.82
C ILE A 354 -10.91 -12.08 13.85
N PRO A 355 -11.98 -12.81 13.48
CA PRO A 355 -12.97 -13.24 14.45
C PRO A 355 -12.41 -14.30 15.41
N LEU A 356 -11.49 -15.18 14.99
CA LEU A 356 -10.91 -16.20 15.85
C LEU A 356 -10.16 -15.57 17.04
N SER A 357 -9.32 -14.57 16.80
CA SER A 357 -8.58 -13.89 17.86
C SER A 357 -9.50 -13.14 18.82
N ALA A 358 -10.52 -12.46 18.30
CA ALA A 358 -11.50 -11.74 19.11
C ALA A 358 -12.31 -12.72 19.99
N ILE A 359 -12.78 -13.84 19.43
CA ILE A 359 -13.46 -14.92 20.17
C ILE A 359 -12.54 -15.52 21.24
N CYS A 360 -11.29 -15.83 20.89
CA CYS A 360 -10.31 -16.35 21.85
C CYS A 360 -10.08 -15.37 23.01
N THR A 361 -10.06 -14.06 22.75
CA THR A 361 -9.94 -13.04 23.80
C THR A 361 -11.12 -13.10 24.76
N VAL A 362 -12.36 -13.12 24.26
CA VAL A 362 -13.56 -13.20 25.11
C VAL A 362 -13.58 -14.50 25.92
N LEU A 363 -13.23 -15.62 25.30
CA LEU A 363 -13.18 -16.92 25.97
C LEU A 363 -12.07 -17.02 27.03
N LYS A 364 -10.95 -16.29 26.83
CA LYS A 364 -9.89 -16.14 27.82
C LYS A 364 -10.37 -15.33 29.02
N GLU A 365 -10.95 -14.15 28.78
CA GLU A 365 -11.48 -13.29 29.84
C GLU A 365 -12.53 -14.00 30.72
N SER A 366 -13.30 -14.91 30.12
CA SER A 366 -14.26 -15.76 30.84
C SER A 366 -13.64 -17.07 31.41
N ASN A 367 -12.33 -17.26 31.30
CA ASN A 367 -11.61 -18.49 31.70
C ASN A 367 -12.15 -19.81 31.07
N LYS A 368 -12.88 -19.73 29.94
CA LYS A 368 -13.49 -20.89 29.28
C LYS A 368 -12.59 -21.58 28.26
N ILE A 369 -11.67 -20.83 27.63
CA ILE A 369 -10.82 -21.33 26.53
C ILE A 369 -9.93 -22.51 26.91
N TYR A 370 -9.70 -22.72 28.20
CA TYR A 370 -8.81 -23.79 28.71
C TYR A 370 -9.49 -25.14 28.80
N THR A 371 -10.81 -25.22 28.62
CA THR A 371 -11.53 -26.49 28.65
C THR A 371 -11.52 -27.16 27.28
N THR A 372 -11.34 -28.50 27.28
CA THR A 372 -11.30 -29.29 26.04
C THR A 372 -12.59 -29.12 25.21
N THR A 373 -13.75 -29.11 25.88
CA THR A 373 -15.05 -28.96 25.23
C THR A 373 -15.11 -27.64 24.45
N VAL A 374 -14.72 -26.50 25.07
CA VAL A 374 -14.76 -25.17 24.42
C VAL A 374 -13.76 -25.12 23.26
N ARG A 375 -12.56 -25.66 23.45
CA ARG A 375 -11.57 -25.72 22.35
C ARG A 375 -12.11 -26.53 21.17
N ASN A 376 -12.77 -27.62 21.40
CA ASN A 376 -13.38 -28.45 20.34
C ASN A 376 -14.53 -27.70 19.64
N MET A 377 -15.35 -26.94 20.36
CA MET A 377 -16.38 -26.09 19.75
C MET A 377 -15.78 -24.98 18.85
N VAL A 378 -14.71 -24.31 19.31
CA VAL A 378 -13.99 -23.31 18.49
C VAL A 378 -13.38 -23.97 17.25
N LYS A 379 -12.76 -25.13 17.38
CA LYS A 379 -12.21 -25.90 16.27
C LYS A 379 -13.28 -26.35 15.28
N GLN A 380 -14.43 -26.81 15.77
CA GLN A 380 -15.57 -27.17 14.93
C GLN A 380 -16.03 -25.97 14.10
N TRP A 381 -16.28 -24.82 14.73
CA TRP A 381 -16.63 -23.59 14.02
C TRP A 381 -15.57 -23.21 13.00
N TYR A 382 -14.29 -23.26 13.38
CA TYR A 382 -13.18 -22.90 12.47
C TYR A 382 -13.19 -23.76 11.22
N TRP A 383 -13.27 -25.09 11.37
CA TRP A 383 -13.25 -26.01 10.24
C TRP A 383 -14.52 -25.95 9.38
N CYS A 384 -15.68 -25.71 9.98
CA CYS A 384 -16.90 -25.44 9.22
C CYS A 384 -16.75 -24.18 8.34
N GLY A 385 -16.07 -23.15 8.83
CA GLY A 385 -15.72 -21.97 8.07
C GLY A 385 -14.77 -22.23 6.88
N VAL A 386 -13.76 -23.06 7.11
CA VAL A 386 -12.77 -23.44 6.08
C VAL A 386 -13.40 -24.30 4.99
N PHE A 387 -14.03 -25.43 5.35
CA PHE A 387 -14.57 -26.36 4.38
C PHE A 387 -15.90 -25.91 3.76
N GLY A 388 -16.61 -25.00 4.41
CA GLY A 388 -17.73 -24.28 3.82
C GLY A 388 -17.30 -23.17 2.85
N GLU A 389 -15.99 -22.91 2.71
CA GLU A 389 -15.43 -21.85 1.86
C GLU A 389 -16.01 -20.45 2.18
N LEU A 390 -16.24 -20.16 3.46
CA LEU A 390 -17.06 -19.04 3.91
C LEU A 390 -16.30 -17.71 4.08
N TYR A 391 -14.96 -17.71 4.05
CA TYR A 391 -14.12 -16.55 4.35
C TYR A 391 -13.38 -15.98 3.13
N GLY A 392 -13.82 -16.32 1.91
CA GLY A 392 -13.20 -15.88 0.66
C GLY A 392 -13.56 -14.45 0.24
N SER A 393 -14.71 -13.92 0.68
CA SER A 393 -15.19 -12.58 0.31
C SER A 393 -16.29 -12.10 1.26
N ALA A 394 -16.57 -10.78 1.30
CA ALA A 394 -17.65 -10.15 2.08
C ALA A 394 -17.65 -10.52 3.59
N ASN A 395 -16.50 -10.41 4.22
CA ASN A 395 -16.25 -11.02 5.52
C ASN A 395 -16.82 -10.24 6.73
N GLU A 396 -17.04 -8.92 6.64
CA GLU A 396 -17.45 -8.08 7.80
C GLU A 396 -18.73 -8.55 8.49
N THR A 397 -19.77 -8.85 7.69
CA THR A 397 -21.03 -9.38 8.22
C THR A 397 -20.84 -10.74 8.88
N ARG A 398 -19.96 -11.58 8.31
CA ARG A 398 -19.63 -12.89 8.87
C ARG A 398 -18.89 -12.76 10.19
N TYR A 399 -17.88 -11.90 10.27
CA TYR A 399 -17.15 -11.64 11.52
C TYR A 399 -18.10 -11.23 12.65
N THR A 400 -19.04 -10.32 12.34
CA THR A 400 -20.05 -9.84 13.29
C THR A 400 -20.97 -10.96 13.78
N ASN A 401 -21.47 -11.78 12.86
CA ASN A 401 -22.32 -12.92 13.18
C ASN A 401 -21.57 -13.98 14.00
N ASP A 402 -20.37 -14.35 13.56
CA ASP A 402 -19.58 -15.38 14.24
C ASP A 402 -19.16 -14.92 15.63
N MET A 403 -18.74 -13.65 15.80
CA MET A 403 -18.42 -13.09 17.10
C MET A 403 -19.58 -13.23 18.08
N THR A 404 -20.79 -12.88 17.64
CA THR A 404 -21.98 -12.93 18.50
C THR A 404 -22.46 -14.36 18.75
N GLN A 405 -22.55 -15.17 17.68
CA GLN A 405 -23.17 -16.50 17.76
C GLN A 405 -22.25 -17.52 18.42
N VAL A 406 -20.94 -17.53 18.09
CA VAL A 406 -19.98 -18.46 18.68
C VAL A 406 -19.79 -18.19 20.16
N THR A 407 -19.68 -16.93 20.55
CA THR A 407 -19.56 -16.55 21.97
C THR A 407 -20.82 -16.91 22.74
N SER A 408 -22.03 -16.66 22.21
CA SER A 408 -23.28 -17.07 22.83
C SER A 408 -23.41 -18.58 22.94
N TRP A 409 -23.10 -19.32 21.88
CA TRP A 409 -23.12 -20.78 21.86
C TRP A 409 -22.25 -21.38 22.98
N ILE A 410 -21.05 -20.82 23.17
CA ILE A 410 -20.09 -21.34 24.15
C ILE A 410 -20.37 -20.86 25.58
N LEU A 411 -20.70 -19.58 25.75
CA LEU A 411 -20.80 -18.99 27.08
C LEU A 411 -22.16 -19.16 27.74
N THR A 412 -23.22 -19.12 26.93
CA THR A 412 -24.62 -19.11 27.42
C THR A 412 -25.44 -20.32 26.96
N ASN A 413 -24.79 -21.34 26.35
CA ASN A 413 -25.46 -22.46 25.70
C ASN A 413 -26.53 -22.03 24.69
N GLY A 414 -26.23 -20.94 23.94
CA GLY A 414 -27.09 -20.46 22.89
C GLY A 414 -27.16 -21.39 21.68
N ASP A 415 -27.91 -20.99 20.65
CA ASP A 415 -28.06 -21.78 19.44
C ASP A 415 -26.71 -21.99 18.73
N THR A 416 -26.60 -23.10 18.01
CA THR A 416 -25.42 -23.43 17.20
C THR A 416 -25.23 -22.32 16.15
N PRO A 417 -24.01 -21.79 15.97
CA PRO A 417 -23.73 -20.73 15.03
C PRO A 417 -24.12 -21.07 13.59
N LYS A 418 -24.57 -20.09 12.84
CA LYS A 418 -24.97 -20.28 11.44
C LYS A 418 -23.85 -20.89 10.62
N THR A 419 -22.60 -20.51 10.84
CA THR A 419 -21.40 -21.08 10.20
C THR A 419 -21.29 -22.58 10.39
N VAL A 420 -21.78 -23.12 11.52
CA VAL A 420 -21.80 -24.57 11.82
C VAL A 420 -23.07 -25.22 11.27
N ASN A 421 -24.24 -24.59 11.46
CA ASN A 421 -25.53 -25.14 11.02
C ASN A 421 -25.66 -25.23 9.50
N ASP A 422 -25.18 -24.21 8.77
CA ASP A 422 -25.28 -24.14 7.32
C ASP A 422 -24.13 -24.90 6.63
N PHE A 423 -23.22 -25.46 7.40
CA PHE A 423 -22.09 -26.17 6.85
C PHE A 423 -22.53 -27.45 6.13
N PHE A 424 -22.15 -27.57 4.89
CA PHE A 424 -22.30 -28.78 4.08
C PHE A 424 -21.01 -29.04 3.30
N PHE A 425 -20.39 -30.18 3.54
CA PHE A 425 -19.23 -30.61 2.78
C PHE A 425 -19.67 -31.38 1.54
N ASN A 426 -19.30 -30.86 0.36
CA ASN A 426 -19.53 -31.57 -0.91
C ASN A 426 -18.31 -32.43 -1.26
N PRO A 427 -18.40 -33.79 -1.19
CA PRO A 427 -17.27 -34.67 -1.48
C PRO A 427 -16.73 -34.54 -2.91
N THR A 428 -17.56 -34.11 -3.88
CA THR A 428 -17.10 -33.92 -5.27
C THR A 428 -16.11 -32.76 -5.37
N ARG A 429 -16.08 -31.87 -4.38
CA ARG A 429 -15.10 -30.79 -4.29
C ARG A 429 -13.67 -31.32 -4.24
N LEU A 430 -13.44 -32.49 -3.63
CA LEU A 430 -12.13 -33.14 -3.58
C LEU A 430 -11.56 -33.43 -4.98
N LEU A 431 -12.41 -33.77 -5.93
CA LEU A 431 -11.98 -34.06 -7.32
C LEU A 431 -11.55 -32.82 -8.09
N SER A 432 -12.00 -31.65 -7.66
CA SER A 432 -11.70 -30.35 -8.30
C SER A 432 -10.58 -29.57 -7.62
N LEU A 433 -10.04 -30.06 -6.48
CA LEU A 433 -8.97 -29.38 -5.74
C LEU A 433 -7.60 -29.58 -6.41
N GLN A 434 -7.31 -28.72 -7.39
CA GLN A 434 -6.04 -28.73 -8.11
C GLN A 434 -5.06 -27.64 -7.62
N SER A 435 -5.56 -26.60 -6.96
CA SER A 435 -4.75 -25.47 -6.52
C SER A 435 -4.29 -25.63 -5.07
N ARG A 436 -2.98 -25.69 -4.86
CA ARG A 436 -2.35 -25.67 -3.52
C ARG A 436 -2.65 -24.40 -2.72
N GLN A 437 -3.11 -23.33 -3.40
CA GLN A 437 -3.45 -22.06 -2.77
C GLN A 437 -4.89 -22.02 -2.22
N SER A 438 -5.76 -22.96 -2.61
CA SER A 438 -7.15 -22.94 -2.14
C SER A 438 -7.23 -23.28 -0.65
N ALA A 439 -8.15 -22.62 0.05
CA ALA A 439 -8.36 -22.85 1.48
C ALA A 439 -8.76 -24.29 1.79
N ALA A 440 -9.63 -24.86 0.96
CA ALA A 440 -10.03 -26.26 1.12
C ALA A 440 -8.85 -27.21 0.95
N TYR A 441 -7.93 -26.99 0.00
CA TYR A 441 -6.72 -27.80 -0.16
C TYR A 441 -5.85 -27.74 1.10
N LYS A 442 -5.56 -26.53 1.59
CA LYS A 442 -4.78 -26.32 2.81
C LYS A 442 -5.43 -26.98 4.02
N GLY A 443 -6.76 -26.88 4.13
CA GLY A 443 -7.53 -27.54 5.17
C GLY A 443 -7.40 -29.06 5.13
N ILE A 444 -7.51 -29.68 3.96
CA ILE A 444 -7.33 -31.14 3.78
C ILE A 444 -5.91 -31.55 4.15
N MET A 445 -4.90 -30.78 3.73
CA MET A 445 -3.51 -31.06 4.10
C MET A 445 -3.33 -31.07 5.62
N ALA A 446 -3.86 -30.05 6.32
CA ALA A 446 -3.81 -30.01 7.78
C ALA A 446 -4.49 -31.23 8.42
N MET A 447 -5.63 -31.68 7.89
CA MET A 447 -6.32 -32.89 8.38
C MET A 447 -5.53 -34.17 8.12
N ILE A 448 -4.89 -34.33 6.97
CA ILE A 448 -4.01 -35.45 6.64
C ILE A 448 -2.85 -35.49 7.63
N LEU A 449 -2.22 -34.36 7.89
CA LEU A 449 -1.12 -34.20 8.85
C LEU A 449 -1.57 -34.55 10.30
N LYS A 450 -2.78 -34.14 10.67
CA LYS A 450 -3.36 -34.42 11.97
C LYS A 450 -3.65 -35.93 12.18
N ASN A 451 -3.92 -36.66 11.10
CA ASN A 451 -4.14 -38.09 11.10
C ASN A 451 -2.84 -38.91 10.96
N HIS A 452 -1.72 -38.38 11.45
CA HIS A 452 -0.44 -39.10 11.51
C HIS A 452 0.12 -39.49 10.13
N ALA A 453 0.06 -38.57 9.17
CA ALA A 453 0.68 -38.77 7.86
C ALA A 453 2.16 -39.16 8.00
N ARG A 454 2.59 -40.14 7.19
CA ARG A 454 3.96 -40.63 7.18
C ARG A 454 4.69 -40.16 5.93
N ASP A 455 5.98 -39.91 6.07
CA ASP A 455 6.84 -39.63 4.93
C ASP A 455 6.84 -40.85 3.99
N PHE A 456 6.66 -40.58 2.71
CA PHE A 456 6.49 -41.63 1.71
C PHE A 456 7.76 -42.47 1.50
N ILE A 457 8.94 -41.87 1.68
CA ILE A 457 10.23 -42.53 1.47
C ILE A 457 10.68 -43.30 2.70
N SER A 458 10.64 -42.64 3.86
CA SER A 458 11.14 -43.22 5.12
C SER A 458 10.10 -44.03 5.86
N GLY A 459 8.79 -43.84 5.58
CA GLY A 459 7.68 -44.46 6.32
C GLY A 459 7.54 -43.97 7.77
N THR A 460 8.35 -43.01 8.19
CA THR A 460 8.31 -42.43 9.53
C THR A 460 7.19 -41.41 9.65
N GLU A 461 6.63 -41.24 10.83
CA GLU A 461 5.68 -40.17 11.11
C GLU A 461 6.38 -38.84 10.95
N MET A 462 5.74 -37.90 10.24
CA MET A 462 6.32 -36.58 9.98
C MET A 462 6.33 -35.75 11.26
N ASP A 463 7.51 -35.42 11.75
CA ASP A 463 7.69 -34.50 12.86
C ASP A 463 7.85 -33.09 12.31
N PHE A 464 6.76 -32.31 12.33
CA PHE A 464 6.70 -30.94 11.80
C PHE A 464 7.43 -29.92 12.66
N SER A 465 7.88 -30.27 13.86
CA SER A 465 8.71 -29.38 14.69
C SER A 465 10.10 -29.16 14.07
N THR A 466 10.55 -30.11 13.26
CA THR A 466 11.86 -30.09 12.56
C THR A 466 11.77 -29.62 11.11
N TYR A 467 10.59 -29.59 10.50
CA TYR A 467 10.39 -29.26 9.07
C TYR A 467 9.93 -27.82 8.81
N SER A 468 10.08 -26.90 9.76
CA SER A 468 9.66 -25.50 9.58
C SER A 468 10.30 -24.81 8.37
N ASP A 469 11.47 -25.26 7.92
CA ASP A 469 12.23 -24.65 6.82
C ASP A 469 12.24 -25.48 5.53
N GLU A 470 11.79 -26.73 5.53
CA GLU A 470 11.77 -27.58 4.35
C GLU A 470 10.41 -27.56 3.64
N LYS A 471 10.45 -27.47 2.31
CA LYS A 471 9.23 -27.55 1.49
C LYS A 471 8.74 -28.98 1.47
N ILE A 472 7.53 -29.24 1.94
CA ILE A 472 6.87 -30.52 1.76
C ILE A 472 6.50 -30.66 0.27
N ASP A 473 7.16 -31.57 -0.43
CA ASP A 473 6.83 -31.93 -1.79
C ASP A 473 5.69 -32.96 -1.80
N ILE A 474 4.58 -32.60 -2.43
CA ILE A 474 3.44 -33.50 -2.61
C ILE A 474 3.61 -34.20 -3.95
N LEU A 475 3.87 -35.51 -3.88
CA LEU A 475 3.94 -36.35 -5.06
C LEU A 475 2.51 -36.75 -5.46
N GLN A 476 2.07 -36.31 -6.62
CA GLN A 476 0.81 -36.74 -7.19
C GLN A 476 1.07 -37.89 -8.18
N PHE A 477 0.64 -39.09 -7.83
CA PHE A 477 0.68 -40.21 -8.75
C PHE A 477 -0.52 -40.14 -9.69
N ALA A 478 -0.28 -39.99 -10.99
CA ALA A 478 -1.36 -40.14 -11.97
C ALA A 478 -1.75 -41.63 -12.06
N PRO A 479 -3.04 -41.97 -12.17
CA PRO A 479 -3.47 -43.31 -12.48
C PRO A 479 -2.83 -43.75 -13.81
N ALA A 480 -2.56 -45.05 -13.99
CA ALA A 480 -1.76 -45.65 -15.04
C ALA A 480 -2.26 -45.47 -16.50
N SER A 481 -3.04 -44.46 -16.80
CA SER A 481 -3.46 -44.04 -18.14
C SER A 481 -2.55 -42.95 -18.68
N GLY A 482 -1.35 -43.33 -19.03
CA GLY A 482 -0.59 -42.71 -20.15
C GLY A 482 -0.07 -41.28 -20.04
N ARG A 483 0.06 -40.65 -18.85
CA ARG A 483 0.73 -39.33 -18.75
C ARG A 483 2.08 -39.47 -18.07
N LYS A 484 3.12 -39.01 -18.79
CA LYS A 484 4.49 -38.95 -18.26
C LYS A 484 4.55 -38.07 -17.02
N CYS A 485 5.13 -38.58 -15.94
CA CYS A 485 5.53 -37.75 -14.79
C CYS A 485 6.57 -36.74 -15.27
N VAL A 486 6.22 -35.46 -15.25
CA VAL A 486 7.19 -34.37 -15.46
C VAL A 486 7.62 -33.92 -14.07
N SER A 487 8.73 -34.47 -13.58
CA SER A 487 9.48 -33.88 -12.46
C SER A 487 10.54 -32.95 -13.07
N GLU A 488 10.38 -31.67 -12.90
CA GLU A 488 11.33 -30.64 -13.39
C GLU A 488 12.57 -30.46 -12.50
N ARG A 489 12.98 -31.42 -11.70
CA ARG A 489 14.30 -31.38 -11.03
C ARG A 489 14.93 -32.75 -10.94
N PRO A 490 16.19 -32.92 -11.33
CA PRO A 490 16.92 -34.16 -11.14
C PRO A 490 17.21 -34.33 -9.64
N LEU A 491 16.70 -35.39 -9.03
CA LEU A 491 17.13 -35.85 -7.73
C LEU A 491 18.60 -36.31 -7.87
N CYS A 492 19.49 -35.57 -7.24
CA CYS A 492 20.90 -35.92 -7.16
C CYS A 492 21.05 -37.20 -6.32
N GLY A 493 21.41 -38.33 -6.94
CA GLY A 493 21.92 -39.49 -6.22
C GLY A 493 21.01 -40.64 -5.92
N ALA A 494 19.81 -40.78 -6.48
CA ALA A 494 18.92 -41.91 -6.19
C ALA A 494 18.98 -43.00 -7.25
N GLN A 495 19.25 -44.22 -6.83
CA GLN A 495 19.09 -45.45 -7.58
C GLN A 495 17.64 -45.59 -8.08
N ARG A 496 17.44 -46.32 -9.20
CA ARG A 496 16.10 -46.54 -9.80
C ARG A 496 15.08 -46.95 -8.72
N PRO A 497 13.87 -46.33 -8.73
CA PRO A 497 12.81 -46.73 -7.81
C PRO A 497 12.39 -48.18 -8.08
N PRO A 498 12.01 -48.94 -7.02
CA PRO A 498 11.48 -50.28 -7.17
C PRO A 498 10.13 -50.25 -7.92
N ASP A 499 9.82 -51.33 -8.60
CA ASP A 499 8.60 -51.52 -9.36
C ASP A 499 7.34 -51.50 -8.47
N PHE A 500 6.54 -50.47 -8.58
CA PHE A 500 5.35 -50.22 -7.74
C PHE A 500 4.04 -50.69 -8.38
N SER A 501 4.07 -51.68 -9.24
CA SER A 501 2.85 -52.24 -9.86
C SER A 501 1.82 -52.81 -8.89
N HIS A 502 2.12 -52.95 -7.59
CA HIS A 502 1.28 -53.56 -6.56
C HIS A 502 0.62 -52.60 -5.56
N LEU A 503 0.74 -51.25 -5.73
CA LEU A 503 0.21 -50.26 -4.76
C LEU A 503 -1.04 -49.49 -5.22
N THR A 504 -1.89 -50.14 -6.00
CA THR A 504 -3.11 -49.49 -6.55
C THR A 504 -4.33 -49.60 -5.60
N THR A 505 -4.21 -50.01 -4.31
CA THR A 505 -5.42 -50.33 -3.56
C THR A 505 -5.57 -49.69 -2.17
N THR A 506 -4.88 -48.63 -1.83
CA THR A 506 -4.99 -48.13 -0.45
C THR A 506 -5.21 -46.61 -0.28
N PHE A 507 -5.87 -45.94 -1.20
CA PHE A 507 -6.35 -44.57 -1.00
C PHE A 507 -7.79 -44.39 -1.47
N ALA A 508 -8.70 -45.19 -0.91
CA ALA A 508 -10.11 -44.93 -0.84
C ALA A 508 -10.53 -45.16 0.60
N TYR A 509 -10.43 -44.10 1.43
CA TYR A 509 -11.29 -43.81 2.59
C TYR A 509 -10.72 -42.57 3.31
#